data_f61b809e2ecf06a7e60f4b208401a191
#
_entry.id   f61b809e2ecf06a7e60f4b208401a191
#
_cell.length_a   1.000
_cell.length_b   1.000
_cell.length_c   1.000
_cell.angle_alpha   90.00
_cell.angle_beta   90.00
_cell.angle_gamma   90.00
#
_symmetry.space_group_name_H-M   'P 1'
#
loop_
_entity.id
_entity.type
_entity.pdbx_description
1 polymer ?
#
loop_
_entity_poly.entity_id
_entity_poly.type
_entity_poly.pdbx_seq_one_letter_code
_entity_poly.pdbx_strand_id
1 'polypeptide(L)'
;TTTAVWQSSTKNCTARYNIYCHLRMKDKVLNIIKSIKFFNCWSLFYAVILLIAAIYNYVYNFQYYSFADVFINYQGGFVRRGLMGEMLYRLHGLGFDPLHTALLLCLVAYLTIVMFMVKGFKRRGYSLGLLCVSFLIGGVGIFGLSFFRRDFIELCILLIIVKSWTKVDFRLWLVLANALTVIAILLHEPYAFYGLPIVALLTFLKTNKITRSLLCWLPSFAAFLLCLKYSGNAEVYAAIMQSIKPYADYHNVIE
;
A
#
# COMPACT_ATOMS: atom_id res chain seq x y z
N THR A 1 0.36 58.67 46.31
CA THR A 1 1.68 58.09 45.86
C THR A 1 1.60 56.57 45.66
N THR A 2 0.59 55.87 46.16
CA THR A 2 0.46 54.38 46.06
C THR A 2 -0.10 53.88 44.73
N THR A 3 -0.88 54.66 44.01
CA THR A 3 -1.49 54.27 42.71
C THR A 3 -0.49 54.20 41.55
N ALA A 4 0.55 55.01 41.54
CA ALA A 4 1.56 55.04 40.49
C ALA A 4 2.49 53.79 40.50
N VAL A 5 2.75 53.20 41.66
CA VAL A 5 3.58 52.00 41.81
C VAL A 5 2.87 50.74 41.29
N TRP A 6 1.56 50.65 41.50
CA TRP A 6 0.74 49.55 40.99
C TRP A 6 0.64 49.53 39.47
N GLN A 7 0.51 50.68 38.81
CA GLN A 7 0.44 50.77 37.36
C GLN A 7 1.75 50.44 36.64
N SER A 8 2.89 50.70 37.26
CA SER A 8 4.20 50.34 36.71
C SER A 8 4.49 48.84 36.81
N SER A 9 4.02 48.19 37.87
CA SER A 9 4.20 46.73 38.09
C SER A 9 3.38 45.92 37.11
N THR A 10 2.14 46.32 36.84
CA THR A 10 1.28 45.58 35.87
C THR A 10 1.74 45.76 34.43
N LYS A 11 2.29 46.90 34.02
CA LYS A 11 2.87 47.11 32.68
C LYS A 11 4.10 46.25 32.45
N ASN A 12 4.96 46.09 33.46
CA ASN A 12 6.13 45.22 33.37
C ASN A 12 5.79 43.72 33.31
N CYS A 13 4.72 43.29 33.99
CA CYS A 13 4.24 41.93 33.96
C CYS A 13 3.65 41.54 32.57
N THR A 14 2.83 42.41 31.98
CA THR A 14 2.28 42.21 30.63
C THR A 14 3.36 42.25 29.54
N ALA A 15 4.34 43.13 29.66
CA ALA A 15 5.45 43.17 28.71
C ALA A 15 6.30 41.87 28.75
N ARG A 16 6.61 41.33 29.95
CA ARG A 16 7.31 40.06 30.11
C ARG A 16 6.50 38.89 29.59
N TYR A 17 5.21 38.84 29.83
CA TYR A 17 4.32 37.80 29.33
C TYR A 17 4.26 37.79 27.80
N ASN A 18 4.15 38.96 27.17
CA ASN A 18 4.13 39.09 25.71
C ASN A 18 5.46 38.69 25.08
N ILE A 19 6.61 39.01 25.69
CA ILE A 19 7.91 38.58 25.22
C ILE A 19 8.04 37.05 25.34
N TYR A 20 7.59 36.44 26.43
CA TYR A 20 7.63 35.00 26.63
C TYR A 20 6.74 34.25 25.64
N CYS A 21 5.53 34.73 25.36
CA CYS A 21 4.64 34.19 24.35
C CYS A 21 5.25 34.29 22.94
N HIS A 22 5.89 35.42 22.63
CA HIS A 22 6.52 35.65 21.33
C HIS A 22 7.74 34.72 21.11
N LEU A 23 8.57 34.50 22.12
CA LEU A 23 9.69 33.57 22.08
C LEU A 23 9.21 32.13 21.91
N ARG A 24 8.20 31.72 22.67
CA ARG A 24 7.61 30.38 22.59
C ARG A 24 6.96 30.09 21.22
N MET A 25 6.36 31.10 20.58
CA MET A 25 5.85 30.98 19.23
C MET A 25 6.96 30.87 18.21
N LYS A 26 8.04 31.65 18.31
CA LYS A 26 9.22 31.54 17.43
C LYS A 26 9.84 30.14 17.48
N ASP A 27 10.01 29.58 18.67
CA ASP A 27 10.57 28.23 18.84
C ASP A 27 9.66 27.16 18.24
N LYS A 28 8.33 27.27 18.40
CA LYS A 28 7.38 26.38 17.74
C LYS A 28 7.45 26.47 16.22
N VAL A 29 7.49 27.68 15.66
CA VAL A 29 7.60 27.89 14.22
C VAL A 29 8.93 27.34 13.68
N LEU A 30 10.05 27.61 14.38
CA LEU A 30 11.36 27.11 13.99
C LEU A 30 11.43 25.57 14.01
N ASN A 31 10.81 24.93 15.02
CA ASN A 31 10.72 23.48 15.10
C ASN A 31 9.83 22.89 14.00
N ILE A 32 8.75 23.57 13.62
CA ILE A 32 7.90 23.17 12.48
C ILE A 32 8.70 23.27 11.16
N ILE A 33 9.45 24.36 10.95
CA ILE A 33 10.27 24.56 9.74
C ILE A 33 11.40 23.51 9.67
N LYS A 34 12.09 23.25 10.78
CA LYS A 34 13.13 22.18 10.85
C LYS A 34 12.52 20.80 10.55
N SER A 35 11.36 20.51 11.12
CA SER A 35 10.63 19.26 10.88
C SER A 35 10.23 19.09 9.41
N ILE A 36 9.75 20.15 8.75
CA ILE A 36 9.39 20.13 7.33
C ILE A 36 10.62 19.91 6.43
N LYS A 37 11.75 20.59 6.72
CA LYS A 37 12.99 20.42 5.96
C LYS A 37 13.56 19.01 6.12
N PHE A 38 13.62 18.49 7.33
CA PHE A 38 14.06 17.13 7.61
C PHE A 38 13.20 16.11 6.87
N PHE A 39 11.89 16.29 6.87
CA PHE A 39 10.96 15.42 6.17
C PHE A 39 11.17 15.41 4.65
N ASN A 40 11.34 16.58 4.05
CA ASN A 40 11.55 16.67 2.60
C ASN A 40 12.87 15.99 2.19
N CYS A 41 13.94 16.15 2.97
CA CYS A 41 15.20 15.44 2.76
C CYS A 41 15.03 13.92 2.92
N TRP A 42 14.31 13.46 3.94
CA TRP A 42 14.08 12.04 4.18
C TRP A 42 13.23 11.40 3.09
N SER A 43 12.15 12.05 2.68
CA SER A 43 11.29 11.55 1.60
C SER A 43 12.00 11.50 0.26
N LEU A 44 12.86 12.48 -0.04
CA LEU A 44 13.71 12.50 -1.23
C LEU A 44 14.76 11.38 -1.18
N PHE A 45 15.47 11.24 -0.06
CA PHE A 45 16.44 10.17 0.17
C PHE A 45 15.80 8.78 -0.01
N TYR A 46 14.61 8.59 0.57
CA TYR A 46 13.85 7.37 0.44
C TYR A 46 13.43 7.09 -1.02
N ALA A 47 12.95 8.10 -1.73
CA ALA A 47 12.59 7.98 -3.15
C ALA A 47 13.82 7.64 -4.02
N VAL A 48 14.98 8.22 -3.73
CA VAL A 48 16.24 7.93 -4.44
C VAL A 48 16.70 6.50 -4.17
N ILE A 49 16.69 6.04 -2.91
CA ILE A 49 17.04 4.65 -2.57
C ILE A 49 16.12 3.67 -3.29
N LEU A 50 14.83 3.97 -3.35
CA LEU A 50 13.85 3.15 -4.07
C LEU A 50 14.13 3.06 -5.56
N LEU A 51 14.42 4.20 -6.17
CA LEU A 51 14.75 4.25 -7.58
C LEU A 51 16.03 3.45 -7.88
N ILE A 52 17.06 3.61 -7.05
CA ILE A 52 18.31 2.84 -7.16
C ILE A 52 18.04 1.35 -6.99
N ALA A 53 17.26 0.94 -5.97
CA ALA A 53 16.91 -0.45 -5.74
C ALA A 53 16.08 -1.04 -6.91
N ALA A 54 15.14 -0.27 -7.46
CA ALA A 54 14.35 -0.68 -8.61
C ALA A 54 15.24 -0.88 -9.86
N ILE A 55 16.15 0.06 -10.14
CA ILE A 55 17.11 -0.04 -11.24
C ILE A 55 18.06 -1.23 -11.02
N TYR A 56 18.61 -1.38 -9.81
CA TYR A 56 19.51 -2.49 -9.48
C TYR A 56 18.81 -3.84 -9.65
N ASN A 57 17.60 -4.00 -9.12
CA ASN A 57 16.83 -5.22 -9.27
C ASN A 57 16.45 -5.50 -10.73
N TYR A 58 16.15 -4.47 -11.51
CA TYR A 58 15.86 -4.61 -12.93
C TYR A 58 17.09 -5.05 -13.74
N VAL A 59 18.28 -4.51 -13.43
CA VAL A 59 19.50 -4.76 -14.23
C VAL A 59 20.24 -6.01 -13.77
N TYR A 60 20.33 -6.29 -12.46
CA TYR A 60 21.25 -7.28 -11.92
C TYR A 60 20.58 -8.47 -11.24
N ASN A 61 19.38 -8.28 -10.68
CA ASN A 61 18.68 -9.32 -9.91
C ASN A 61 17.29 -9.59 -10.47
N PHE A 62 17.22 -9.78 -11.75
CA PHE A 62 15.97 -10.23 -12.36
C PHE A 62 15.61 -11.60 -11.79
N GLN A 63 14.98 -11.61 -10.63
CA GLN A 63 14.57 -12.85 -9.97
C GLN A 63 13.34 -13.40 -10.68
N TYR A 64 13.61 -14.31 -11.51
CA TYR A 64 12.67 -15.08 -12.29
C TYR A 64 11.51 -15.65 -11.45
N TYR A 65 11.75 -16.11 -10.22
CA TYR A 65 10.70 -16.70 -9.38
C TYR A 65 9.56 -15.73 -9.05
N SER A 66 9.85 -14.54 -8.54
CA SER A 66 8.82 -13.53 -8.22
C SER A 66 8.14 -13.02 -9.47
N PHE A 67 8.85 -13.08 -10.58
CA PHE A 67 8.38 -12.67 -11.88
C PHE A 67 7.45 -13.73 -12.49
N ALA A 68 7.82 -15.00 -12.46
CA ALA A 68 6.99 -16.10 -12.94
C ALA A 68 5.62 -16.12 -12.24
N ASP A 69 5.60 -15.86 -10.92
CA ASP A 69 4.37 -15.82 -10.14
C ASP A 69 3.38 -14.76 -10.65
N VAL A 70 3.87 -13.62 -11.17
CA VAL A 70 3.05 -12.54 -11.72
C VAL A 70 2.36 -12.93 -13.04
N PHE A 71 2.92 -13.87 -13.79
CA PHE A 71 2.39 -14.32 -15.09
C PHE A 71 1.45 -15.53 -15.04
N ILE A 72 1.19 -16.08 -13.87
CA ILE A 72 0.14 -17.09 -13.70
C ILE A 72 -1.17 -16.52 -14.23
N ASN A 73 -1.77 -17.16 -15.24
CA ASN A 73 -2.98 -16.72 -15.94
C ASN A 73 -4.03 -17.84 -16.01
N TYR A 74 -5.16 -17.57 -16.67
CA TYR A 74 -6.30 -18.49 -16.75
C TYR A 74 -6.37 -19.30 -18.06
N GLN A 75 -5.30 -19.36 -18.84
CA GLN A 75 -5.31 -20.05 -20.14
C GLN A 75 -5.45 -21.58 -20.01
N GLY A 76 -5.03 -22.14 -18.87
CA GLY A 76 -5.29 -23.54 -18.53
C GLY A 76 -6.54 -23.80 -17.69
N GLY A 77 -7.37 -22.78 -17.46
CA GLY A 77 -8.50 -22.80 -16.55
C GLY A 77 -8.30 -21.96 -15.31
N PHE A 78 -9.29 -21.96 -14.41
CA PHE A 78 -9.19 -21.16 -13.18
C PHE A 78 -8.11 -21.69 -12.26
N VAL A 79 -7.21 -20.82 -11.84
CA VAL A 79 -6.12 -21.10 -10.89
C VAL A 79 -5.98 -19.93 -9.92
N ARG A 80 -5.59 -20.22 -8.68
CA ARG A 80 -5.26 -19.15 -7.73
C ARG A 80 -4.19 -18.23 -8.31
N ARG A 81 -4.22 -16.94 -7.94
CA ARG A 81 -3.24 -15.93 -8.40
C ARG A 81 -3.27 -15.60 -9.89
N GLY A 82 -4.23 -16.12 -10.64
CA GLY A 82 -4.26 -15.99 -12.09
C GLY A 82 -4.72 -14.63 -12.63
N LEU A 83 -5.32 -13.77 -11.79
CA LEU A 83 -5.97 -12.53 -12.28
C LEU A 83 -4.98 -11.54 -12.88
N MET A 84 -3.82 -11.33 -12.24
CA MET A 84 -2.81 -10.39 -12.76
C MET A 84 -2.21 -10.88 -14.07
N GLY A 85 -1.84 -12.16 -14.14
CA GLY A 85 -1.28 -12.73 -15.35
C GLY A 85 -2.28 -12.77 -16.50
N GLU A 86 -3.57 -13.03 -16.23
CA GLU A 86 -4.62 -12.95 -17.26
C GLU A 86 -4.76 -11.52 -17.80
N MET A 87 -4.71 -10.50 -16.91
CA MET A 87 -4.75 -9.11 -17.34
C MET A 87 -3.53 -8.79 -18.23
N LEU A 88 -2.33 -9.20 -17.83
CA LEU A 88 -1.10 -9.00 -18.62
C LEU A 88 -1.15 -9.73 -19.95
N TYR A 89 -1.66 -10.96 -19.98
CA TYR A 89 -1.88 -11.74 -21.20
C TYR A 89 -2.80 -11.02 -22.19
N ARG A 90 -3.92 -10.47 -21.69
CA ARG A 90 -4.86 -9.69 -22.53
C ARG A 90 -4.24 -8.40 -23.04
N LEU A 91 -3.49 -7.69 -22.21
CA LEU A 91 -2.77 -6.47 -22.62
C LEU A 91 -1.68 -6.77 -23.64
N HIS A 92 -1.01 -7.94 -23.56
CA HIS A 92 -0.07 -8.38 -24.58
C HIS A 92 -0.75 -8.53 -25.95
N GLY A 93 -1.95 -9.10 -25.99
CA GLY A 93 -2.76 -9.18 -27.21
C GLY A 93 -3.13 -7.82 -27.82
N LEU A 94 -3.03 -6.73 -27.03
CA LEU A 94 -3.20 -5.35 -27.49
C LEU A 94 -1.87 -4.65 -27.85
N GLY A 95 -0.75 -5.36 -27.83
CA GLY A 95 0.57 -4.85 -28.17
C GLY A 95 1.39 -4.25 -27.01
N PHE A 96 0.90 -4.39 -25.76
CA PHE A 96 1.69 -3.96 -24.60
C PHE A 96 2.70 -5.04 -24.21
N ASP A 97 3.91 -4.63 -23.84
CA ASP A 97 4.89 -5.56 -23.29
C ASP A 97 4.51 -5.94 -21.85
N PRO A 98 4.31 -7.24 -21.55
CA PRO A 98 3.83 -7.68 -20.24
C PRO A 98 4.80 -7.39 -19.11
N LEU A 99 6.11 -7.46 -19.37
CA LEU A 99 7.16 -7.20 -18.40
C LEU A 99 7.14 -5.75 -17.93
N HIS A 100 7.21 -4.82 -18.90
CA HIS A 100 7.18 -3.39 -18.60
C HIS A 100 5.85 -2.97 -17.97
N THR A 101 4.74 -3.59 -18.39
CA THR A 101 3.42 -3.34 -17.81
C THR A 101 3.34 -3.78 -16.35
N ALA A 102 3.84 -4.99 -16.02
CA ALA A 102 3.90 -5.48 -14.66
C ALA A 102 4.79 -4.59 -13.77
N LEU A 103 5.97 -4.21 -14.28
CA LEU A 103 6.89 -3.29 -13.61
C LEU A 103 6.21 -1.94 -13.29
N LEU A 104 5.54 -1.36 -14.27
CA LEU A 104 4.85 -0.09 -14.12
C LEU A 104 3.74 -0.18 -13.06
N LEU A 105 2.93 -1.25 -13.08
CA LEU A 105 1.87 -1.46 -12.08
C LEU A 105 2.43 -1.57 -10.66
N CYS A 106 3.47 -2.37 -10.47
CA CYS A 106 4.13 -2.50 -9.17
C CYS A 106 4.75 -1.19 -8.71
N LEU A 107 5.40 -0.45 -9.60
CA LEU A 107 5.98 0.86 -9.31
C LEU A 107 4.93 1.88 -8.89
N VAL A 108 3.82 1.98 -9.65
CA VAL A 108 2.70 2.89 -9.33
C VAL A 108 2.09 2.53 -7.99
N ALA A 109 1.86 1.24 -7.70
CA ALA A 109 1.35 0.78 -6.42
C ALA A 109 2.29 1.18 -5.28
N TYR A 110 3.58 0.92 -5.45
CA TYR A 110 4.60 1.27 -4.46
C TYR A 110 4.67 2.78 -4.19
N LEU A 111 4.75 3.60 -5.22
CA LEU A 111 4.75 5.06 -5.10
C LEU A 111 3.47 5.58 -4.43
N THR A 112 2.34 4.94 -4.70
CA THR A 112 1.06 5.26 -4.03
C THR A 112 1.14 5.01 -2.54
N ILE A 113 1.69 3.87 -2.11
CA ILE A 113 1.91 3.55 -0.69
C ILE A 113 2.83 4.58 -0.04
N VAL A 114 3.96 4.89 -0.66
CA VAL A 114 4.90 5.91 -0.17
C VAL A 114 4.21 7.26 -0.01
N MET A 115 3.41 7.70 -0.98
CA MET A 115 2.65 8.96 -0.87
C MET A 115 1.64 8.95 0.28
N PHE A 116 0.98 7.82 0.53
CA PHE A 116 0.07 7.68 1.67
C PHE A 116 0.81 7.78 2.99
N MET A 117 1.96 7.12 3.12
CA MET A 117 2.82 7.20 4.30
C MET A 117 3.27 8.63 4.55
N VAL A 118 3.80 9.29 3.52
CA VAL A 118 4.24 10.69 3.58
C VAL A 118 3.11 11.62 4.06
N LYS A 119 1.89 11.45 3.53
CA LYS A 119 0.72 12.22 3.99
C LYS A 119 0.32 11.91 5.43
N GLY A 120 0.47 10.65 5.85
CA GLY A 120 0.25 10.22 7.23
C GLY A 120 1.20 10.89 8.21
N PHE A 121 2.48 10.94 7.88
CA PHE A 121 3.51 11.62 8.67
C PHE A 121 3.23 13.13 8.82
N LYS A 122 2.87 13.80 7.73
CA LYS A 122 2.53 15.24 7.77
C LYS A 122 1.37 15.56 8.72
N ARG A 123 0.43 14.63 8.89
CA ARG A 123 -0.77 14.85 9.72
C ARG A 123 -0.58 14.54 11.20
N ARG A 124 0.20 13.50 11.52
CA ARG A 124 0.31 12.94 12.89
C ARG A 124 1.61 13.30 13.61
N GLY A 125 2.54 13.95 12.91
CA GLY A 125 3.89 14.16 13.42
C GLY A 125 4.73 12.88 13.37
N TYR A 126 6.02 13.01 13.72
CA TYR A 126 6.95 11.89 13.70
C TYR A 126 6.85 11.12 15.00
N SER A 127 6.48 9.85 14.92
CA SER A 127 6.71 8.88 15.98
C SER A 127 7.70 7.83 15.50
N LEU A 128 8.55 7.34 16.39
CA LEU A 128 9.49 6.25 16.08
C LEU A 128 8.75 5.01 15.54
N GLY A 129 7.58 4.68 16.11
CA GLY A 129 6.75 3.58 15.63
C GLY A 129 6.29 3.77 14.19
N LEU A 130 5.91 4.99 13.80
CA LEU A 130 5.48 5.28 12.43
C LEU A 130 6.67 5.19 11.44
N LEU A 131 7.88 5.58 11.86
CA LEU A 131 9.11 5.39 11.09
C LEU A 131 9.44 3.91 10.92
N CYS A 132 9.35 3.11 11.98
CA CYS A 132 9.59 1.65 11.91
C CYS A 132 8.58 0.96 10.99
N VAL A 133 7.29 1.29 11.08
CA VAL A 133 6.24 0.73 10.20
C VAL A 133 6.48 1.10 8.74
N SER A 134 6.86 2.36 8.46
CA SER A 134 7.18 2.75 7.09
C SER A 134 8.44 2.08 6.56
N PHE A 135 9.44 1.86 7.41
CA PHE A 135 10.64 1.12 7.04
C PHE A 135 10.31 -0.36 6.78
N LEU A 136 9.48 -1.00 7.61
CA LEU A 136 9.06 -2.38 7.40
C LEU A 136 8.25 -2.53 6.10
N ILE A 137 7.27 -1.67 5.84
CA ILE A 137 6.44 -1.76 4.64
C ILE A 137 7.22 -1.36 3.39
N GLY A 138 8.00 -0.28 3.44
CA GLY A 138 8.78 0.20 2.31
C GLY A 138 10.08 -0.56 2.08
N GLY A 139 10.71 -1.05 3.16
CA GLY A 139 11.97 -1.75 3.12
C GLY A 139 11.88 -3.14 2.49
N VAL A 140 10.74 -3.82 2.57
CA VAL A 140 10.54 -5.13 1.92
C VAL A 140 10.78 -5.06 0.41
N GLY A 141 10.38 -3.95 -0.25
CA GLY A 141 10.67 -3.74 -1.68
C GLY A 141 12.14 -3.42 -1.98
N ILE A 142 12.89 -2.92 -0.98
CA ILE A 142 14.31 -2.53 -1.12
C ILE A 142 15.23 -3.68 -0.76
N PHE A 143 14.97 -4.35 0.36
CA PHE A 143 15.82 -5.41 0.92
C PHE A 143 15.42 -6.81 0.44
N GLY A 144 14.14 -7.00 0.08
CA GLY A 144 13.71 -8.20 -0.64
C GLY A 144 14.13 -8.07 -2.10
N LEU A 145 14.90 -9.03 -2.59
CA LEU A 145 15.39 -9.10 -3.97
C LEU A 145 14.26 -9.11 -5.03
N SER A 146 13.01 -8.89 -4.67
CA SER A 146 11.85 -8.95 -5.54
C SER A 146 11.00 -7.68 -5.46
N PHE A 147 11.30 -6.73 -6.35
CA PHE A 147 10.46 -5.53 -6.53
C PHE A 147 9.08 -5.86 -7.12
N PHE A 148 8.96 -6.96 -7.86
CA PHE A 148 7.73 -7.46 -8.46
C PHE A 148 6.86 -8.20 -7.44
N ARG A 149 6.27 -7.48 -6.47
CA ARG A 149 5.38 -8.08 -5.48
C ARG A 149 3.97 -7.55 -5.64
N ARG A 150 3.03 -8.46 -5.83
CA ARG A 150 1.60 -8.18 -5.86
C ARG A 150 1.08 -7.62 -4.55
N ASP A 151 1.77 -7.90 -3.45
CA ASP A 151 1.46 -7.38 -2.11
C ASP A 151 1.27 -5.86 -2.10
N PHE A 152 2.04 -5.11 -2.91
CA PHE A 152 1.90 -3.66 -3.00
C PHE A 152 0.57 -3.24 -3.64
N ILE A 153 0.12 -3.96 -4.65
CA ILE A 153 -1.17 -3.70 -5.31
C ILE A 153 -2.31 -3.98 -4.32
N GLU A 154 -2.23 -5.09 -3.60
CA GLU A 154 -3.21 -5.45 -2.56
C GLU A 154 -3.26 -4.42 -1.43
N LEU A 155 -2.09 -3.96 -0.97
CA LEU A 155 -2.02 -2.92 0.05
C LEU A 155 -2.61 -1.60 -0.45
N CYS A 156 -2.42 -1.24 -1.72
CA CYS A 156 -3.09 -0.09 -2.34
C CYS A 156 -4.60 -0.25 -2.34
N ILE A 157 -5.11 -1.43 -2.70
CA ILE A 157 -6.54 -1.75 -2.67
C ILE A 157 -7.07 -1.58 -1.25
N LEU A 158 -6.40 -2.14 -0.24
CA LEU A 158 -6.78 -2.00 1.17
C LEU A 158 -6.80 -0.53 1.61
N LEU A 159 -5.79 0.25 1.24
CA LEU A 159 -5.74 1.69 1.55
C LEU A 159 -6.90 2.47 0.92
N ILE A 160 -7.28 2.13 -0.31
CA ILE A 160 -8.44 2.73 -0.99
C ILE A 160 -9.73 2.40 -0.23
N ILE A 161 -9.93 1.14 0.15
CA ILE A 161 -11.10 0.69 0.93
C ILE A 161 -11.16 1.43 2.27
N VAL A 162 -10.07 1.44 3.04
CA VAL A 162 -10.02 2.10 4.35
C VAL A 162 -10.26 3.60 4.22
N LYS A 163 -9.67 4.25 3.22
CA LYS A 163 -9.82 5.70 3.03
C LYS A 163 -11.23 6.10 2.57
N SER A 164 -11.89 5.26 1.79
CA SER A 164 -13.24 5.52 1.28
C SER A 164 -14.33 5.28 2.35
N TRP A 165 -14.03 4.50 3.41
CA TRP A 165 -14.98 4.11 4.45
C TRP A 165 -15.76 5.26 5.10
N THR A 166 -15.13 6.43 5.31
CA THR A 166 -15.77 7.62 5.90
C THR A 166 -16.32 8.61 4.87
N LYS A 167 -16.07 8.38 3.57
CA LYS A 167 -16.38 9.34 2.50
C LYS A 167 -17.53 8.92 1.61
N VAL A 168 -17.80 7.62 1.56
CA VAL A 168 -18.80 7.01 0.68
C VAL A 168 -19.96 6.50 1.53
N ASP A 169 -21.18 6.52 0.98
CA ASP A 169 -22.33 5.88 1.63
C ASP A 169 -21.99 4.43 1.97
N PHE A 170 -22.45 3.97 3.15
CA PHE A 170 -22.05 2.68 3.68
C PHE A 170 -22.48 1.51 2.78
N ARG A 171 -23.65 1.58 2.14
CA ARG A 171 -24.13 0.50 1.26
C ARG A 171 -23.28 0.43 0.00
N LEU A 172 -23.02 1.58 -0.62
CA LEU A 172 -22.16 1.66 -1.80
C LEU A 172 -20.73 1.27 -1.45
N TRP A 173 -20.21 1.75 -0.31
CA TRP A 173 -18.89 1.35 0.17
C TRP A 173 -18.77 -0.16 0.36
N LEU A 174 -19.79 -0.82 0.95
CA LEU A 174 -19.79 -2.27 1.18
C LEU A 174 -19.72 -3.06 -0.14
N VAL A 175 -20.46 -2.64 -1.16
CA VAL A 175 -20.43 -3.28 -2.49
C VAL A 175 -19.06 -3.10 -3.15
N LEU A 176 -18.54 -1.87 -3.18
CA LEU A 176 -17.23 -1.57 -3.77
C LEU A 176 -16.09 -2.25 -3.01
N ALA A 177 -16.15 -2.24 -1.68
CA ALA A 177 -15.15 -2.88 -0.83
C ALA A 177 -15.14 -4.41 -1.01
N ASN A 178 -16.32 -5.07 -1.14
CA ASN A 178 -16.38 -6.49 -1.48
C ASN A 178 -15.78 -6.77 -2.85
N ALA A 179 -16.15 -6.01 -3.89
CA ALA A 179 -15.60 -6.18 -5.23
C ALA A 179 -14.07 -6.04 -5.23
N LEU A 180 -13.54 -5.00 -4.59
CA LEU A 180 -12.10 -4.78 -4.47
C LEU A 180 -11.40 -5.87 -3.65
N THR A 181 -12.04 -6.38 -2.59
CA THR A 181 -11.52 -7.47 -1.77
C THR A 181 -11.47 -8.78 -2.57
N VAL A 182 -12.51 -9.09 -3.35
CA VAL A 182 -12.50 -10.25 -4.25
C VAL A 182 -11.38 -10.13 -5.28
N ILE A 183 -11.21 -8.96 -5.91
CA ILE A 183 -10.10 -8.71 -6.83
C ILE A 183 -8.75 -8.93 -6.14
N ALA A 184 -8.55 -8.40 -4.94
CA ALA A 184 -7.30 -8.57 -4.18
C ALA A 184 -7.02 -10.05 -3.86
N ILE A 185 -8.03 -10.83 -3.45
CA ILE A 185 -7.89 -12.27 -3.19
C ILE A 185 -7.54 -13.04 -4.48
N LEU A 186 -8.12 -12.68 -5.62
CA LEU A 186 -7.82 -13.29 -6.91
C LEU A 186 -6.44 -12.89 -7.45
N LEU A 187 -5.93 -11.72 -7.07
CA LEU A 187 -4.54 -11.32 -7.33
C LEU A 187 -3.58 -12.16 -6.50
N HIS A 188 -3.84 -12.31 -5.19
CA HIS A 188 -3.00 -13.05 -4.28
C HIS A 188 -3.77 -13.43 -3.00
N GLU A 189 -4.01 -14.70 -2.79
CA GLU A 189 -4.86 -15.22 -1.72
C GLU A 189 -4.45 -14.83 -0.28
N PRO A 190 -3.17 -14.54 0.06
CA PRO A 190 -2.81 -14.09 1.41
C PRO A 190 -3.49 -12.80 1.84
N TYR A 191 -4.03 -12.01 0.90
CA TYR A 191 -4.86 -10.86 1.24
C TYR A 191 -6.01 -11.22 2.19
N ALA A 192 -6.57 -12.43 2.10
CA ALA A 192 -7.64 -12.89 2.97
C ALA A 192 -7.23 -12.89 4.46
N PHE A 193 -5.95 -13.06 4.78
CA PHE A 193 -5.48 -13.13 6.17
C PHE A 193 -5.28 -11.77 6.83
N TYR A 194 -5.02 -10.71 6.07
CA TYR A 194 -4.84 -9.36 6.62
C TYR A 194 -5.90 -8.36 6.16
N GLY A 195 -6.30 -8.41 4.90
CA GLY A 195 -7.28 -7.47 4.33
C GLY A 195 -8.70 -7.77 4.80
N LEU A 196 -9.13 -9.04 4.70
CA LEU A 196 -10.49 -9.44 5.08
C LEU A 196 -10.83 -9.16 6.56
N PRO A 197 -9.96 -9.45 7.55
CA PRO A 197 -10.22 -9.07 8.94
C PRO A 197 -10.36 -7.55 9.14
N ILE A 198 -9.56 -6.74 8.45
CA ILE A 198 -9.63 -5.28 8.56
C ILE A 198 -10.97 -4.76 8.04
N VAL A 199 -11.41 -5.21 6.87
CA VAL A 199 -12.69 -4.75 6.29
C VAL A 199 -13.90 -5.28 7.09
N ALA A 200 -13.80 -6.49 7.66
CA ALA A 200 -14.81 -7.03 8.57
C ALA A 200 -14.91 -6.18 9.86
N LEU A 201 -13.76 -5.77 10.42
CA LEU A 201 -13.72 -4.86 11.57
C LEU A 201 -14.36 -3.50 11.25
N LEU A 202 -14.06 -2.90 10.09
CA LEU A 202 -14.68 -1.64 9.66
C LEU A 202 -16.21 -1.78 9.54
N THR A 203 -16.68 -2.90 9.01
CA THR A 203 -18.11 -3.21 8.93
C THR A 203 -18.74 -3.39 10.30
N PHE A 204 -18.03 -4.08 11.22
CA PHE A 204 -18.47 -4.24 12.60
C PHE A 204 -18.59 -2.91 13.32
N LEU A 205 -17.61 -2.02 13.20
CA LEU A 205 -17.65 -0.66 13.79
C LEU A 205 -18.84 0.17 13.30
N LYS A 206 -19.39 -0.12 12.12
CA LYS A 206 -20.56 0.57 11.58
C LYS A 206 -21.88 -0.11 11.95
N THR A 207 -21.89 -1.42 12.06
CA THR A 207 -23.13 -2.21 12.26
C THR A 207 -23.37 -2.59 13.72
N ASN A 208 -22.34 -2.60 14.56
CA ASN A 208 -22.31 -3.09 15.94
C ASN A 208 -22.82 -4.56 16.10
N LYS A 209 -22.83 -5.34 15.00
CA LYS A 209 -23.28 -6.73 14.97
C LYS A 209 -22.26 -7.61 14.25
N ILE A 210 -21.62 -8.53 15.00
CA ILE A 210 -20.57 -9.40 14.45
C ILE A 210 -21.09 -10.33 13.35
N THR A 211 -22.26 -10.94 13.58
CA THR A 211 -22.90 -11.83 12.59
C THR A 211 -23.20 -11.12 11.28
N ARG A 212 -23.75 -9.90 11.33
CA ARG A 212 -24.00 -9.09 10.15
C ARG A 212 -22.70 -8.70 9.43
N SER A 213 -21.68 -8.36 10.20
CA SER A 213 -20.36 -8.06 9.66
C SER A 213 -19.80 -9.24 8.88
N LEU A 214 -19.82 -10.43 9.43
CA LEU A 214 -19.33 -11.65 8.77
C LEU A 214 -20.15 -12.01 7.52
N LEU A 215 -21.48 -11.94 7.62
CA LEU A 215 -22.37 -12.22 6.47
C LEU A 215 -22.14 -11.27 5.28
N CYS A 216 -21.80 -10.00 5.55
CA CYS A 216 -21.50 -9.04 4.50
C CYS A 216 -20.28 -9.43 3.65
N TRP A 217 -19.37 -10.27 4.18
CA TRP A 217 -18.12 -10.66 3.51
C TRP A 217 -18.15 -12.08 2.94
N LEU A 218 -19.31 -12.74 2.89
CA LEU A 218 -19.47 -14.07 2.30
C LEU A 218 -18.96 -14.16 0.84
N PRO A 219 -19.19 -13.17 -0.06
CA PRO A 219 -18.65 -13.24 -1.42
C PRO A 219 -17.11 -13.27 -1.45
N SER A 220 -16.46 -12.45 -0.61
CA SER A 220 -15.00 -12.42 -0.50
C SER A 220 -14.45 -13.72 0.11
N PHE A 221 -15.14 -14.28 1.10
CA PHE A 221 -14.77 -15.55 1.68
C PHE A 221 -14.95 -16.72 0.69
N ALA A 222 -16.03 -16.70 -0.10
CA ALA A 222 -16.24 -17.68 -1.18
C ALA A 222 -15.13 -17.62 -2.23
N ALA A 223 -14.70 -16.41 -2.64
CA ALA A 223 -13.55 -16.23 -3.54
C ALA A 223 -12.27 -16.82 -2.96
N PHE A 224 -12.02 -16.64 -1.66
CA PHE A 224 -10.87 -17.25 -0.98
C PHE A 224 -10.93 -18.78 -0.99
N LEU A 225 -12.10 -19.38 -0.69
CA LEU A 225 -12.29 -20.83 -0.75
C LEU A 225 -12.09 -21.39 -2.17
N LEU A 226 -12.51 -20.65 -3.19
CA LEU A 226 -12.25 -21.03 -4.58
C LEU A 226 -10.75 -21.03 -4.89
N CYS A 227 -10.00 -20.02 -4.43
CA CYS A 227 -8.55 -19.99 -4.58
C CYS A 227 -7.85 -21.17 -3.88
N LEU A 228 -8.35 -21.60 -2.70
CA LEU A 228 -7.81 -22.76 -2.01
C LEU A 228 -8.11 -24.07 -2.76
N LYS A 229 -9.31 -24.18 -3.35
CA LYS A 229 -9.72 -25.38 -4.10
C LYS A 229 -8.96 -25.53 -5.40
N TYR A 230 -8.69 -24.44 -6.12
CA TYR A 230 -8.07 -24.47 -7.45
C TYR A 230 -6.61 -24.01 -7.38
N SER A 231 -5.75 -24.86 -6.85
CA SER A 231 -4.33 -24.59 -6.71
C SER A 231 -3.52 -24.82 -8.01
N GLY A 232 -4.15 -25.35 -9.05
CA GLY A 232 -3.53 -25.75 -10.31
C GLY A 232 -3.16 -27.25 -10.35
N ASN A 233 -2.89 -27.75 -11.54
CA ASN A 233 -2.39 -29.10 -11.82
C ASN A 233 -1.37 -29.04 -12.98
N ALA A 234 -0.78 -30.16 -13.36
CA ALA A 234 0.24 -30.24 -14.40
C ALA A 234 -0.28 -29.74 -15.78
N GLU A 235 -1.55 -29.98 -16.11
CA GLU A 235 -2.15 -29.53 -17.38
C GLU A 235 -2.32 -28.01 -17.41
N VAL A 236 -2.83 -27.43 -16.31
CA VAL A 236 -2.96 -25.98 -16.13
C VAL A 236 -1.59 -25.31 -16.22
N TYR A 237 -0.60 -25.90 -15.56
CA TYR A 237 0.78 -25.43 -15.61
C TYR A 237 1.32 -25.42 -17.05
N ALA A 238 1.17 -26.53 -17.80
CA ALA A 238 1.65 -26.62 -19.17
C ALA A 238 0.97 -25.58 -20.09
N ALA A 239 -0.34 -25.36 -19.94
CA ALA A 239 -1.07 -24.35 -20.69
C ALA A 239 -0.61 -22.92 -20.37
N ILE A 240 -0.36 -22.60 -19.08
CA ILE A 240 0.20 -21.32 -18.66
C ILE A 240 1.58 -21.13 -19.30
N MET A 241 2.48 -22.10 -19.20
CA MET A 241 3.82 -22.03 -19.78
C MET A 241 3.79 -21.82 -21.30
N GLN A 242 2.89 -22.50 -22.00
CA GLN A 242 2.69 -22.28 -23.44
C GLN A 242 2.22 -20.85 -23.75
N SER A 243 1.33 -20.29 -22.94
CA SER A 243 0.77 -18.96 -23.16
C SER A 243 1.77 -17.82 -22.91
N ILE A 244 2.74 -18.01 -22.01
CA ILE A 244 3.76 -16.99 -21.68
C ILE A 244 5.03 -17.10 -22.52
N LYS A 245 5.25 -18.23 -23.21
CA LYS A 245 6.41 -18.48 -24.05
C LYS A 245 6.74 -17.36 -25.05
N PRO A 246 5.76 -16.65 -25.68
CA PRO A 246 6.05 -15.60 -26.64
C PRO A 246 6.77 -14.37 -26.06
N TYR A 247 6.65 -14.11 -24.76
CA TYR A 247 7.20 -12.91 -24.12
C TYR A 247 8.11 -13.20 -22.91
N ALA A 248 8.38 -14.47 -22.66
CA ALA A 248 9.21 -14.85 -21.55
C ALA A 248 9.99 -16.11 -21.87
N ASP A 249 11.31 -15.97 -21.96
CA ASP A 249 12.23 -17.09 -22.12
C ASP A 249 12.59 -17.66 -20.74
N TYR A 250 11.66 -18.49 -20.21
CA TYR A 250 11.70 -18.94 -18.81
C TYR A 250 12.35 -20.31 -18.62
N HIS A 251 13.20 -20.74 -19.53
CA HIS A 251 13.83 -22.08 -19.43
C HIS A 251 14.58 -22.34 -18.12
N ASN A 252 14.80 -21.33 -17.27
CA ASN A 252 15.55 -21.47 -16.02
C ASN A 252 14.75 -21.14 -14.75
N VAL A 253 13.40 -21.04 -14.80
CA VAL A 253 12.65 -20.38 -13.73
C VAL A 253 11.72 -21.28 -12.95
N ILE A 254 11.39 -22.44 -13.51
CA ILE A 254 10.40 -23.34 -12.93
C ILE A 254 10.91 -24.77 -13.08
N GLU A 255 12.03 -25.08 -12.43
CA GLU A 255 12.39 -26.43 -12.03
C GLU A 255 12.10 -26.64 -10.55
#